data_dc42420a2efea4d219c5c391e737f01e
#
_entry.id   dc42420a2efea4d219c5c391e737f01e
#
_cell.length_a   1.000
_cell.length_b   1.000
_cell.length_c   1.000
_cell.angle_alpha   90.00
_cell.angle_beta   90.00
_cell.angle_gamma   90.00
#
_symmetry.space_group_name_H-M   'P 1'
#
loop_
_entity.id
_entity.type
_entity.pdbx_description
1 polymer ?
#
loop_
_entity_poly.entity_id
_entity_poly.type
_entity_poly.pdbx_seq_one_letter_code
_entity_poly.pdbx_strand_id
1 'polypeptide(L)'
;VRSYTPISGDEQAGYFDLLIKSYPTGNISKHLASVNVGQTIRVRGPKGAFTYTPNMVRHFGMIAGGTGITPMLQVVKAIIRGRKAGDRTEVDLIFANVTKQDILLKEDLDTLAAEDKGFRVHYVLDKPPEGWTGGVGYVTADMITVSATFLNCTRQPAIMRC
;
A
#
# COMPACT_ATOMS: atom_id res chain seq x y z
N VAL A 1 -8.15 0.45 21.05
CA VAL A 1 -7.54 1.36 20.08
C VAL A 1 -6.91 0.54 18.97
N ARG A 2 -7.05 0.99 17.71
CA ARG A 2 -6.39 0.42 16.53
C ARG A 2 -5.89 1.56 15.65
N SER A 3 -4.77 1.35 14.99
CA SER A 3 -4.22 2.30 14.04
C SER A 3 -4.83 2.08 12.65
N TYR A 4 -5.17 3.17 11.99
CA TYR A 4 -5.63 3.20 10.61
C TYR A 4 -4.87 4.29 9.87
N THR A 5 -4.43 4.00 8.66
CA THR A 5 -3.79 5.00 7.81
C THR A 5 -4.81 5.51 6.79
N PRO A 6 -5.02 6.83 6.70
CA PRO A 6 -5.87 7.40 5.65
C PRO A 6 -5.40 6.99 4.24
N ILE A 7 -6.34 6.90 3.30
CA ILE A 7 -6.06 6.71 1.87
C ILE A 7 -6.15 8.02 1.07
N SER A 8 -6.77 9.05 1.65
CA SER A 8 -6.69 10.43 1.15
C SER A 8 -5.32 11.03 1.44
N GLY A 9 -4.86 11.94 0.62
CA GLY A 9 -3.57 12.61 0.80
C GLY A 9 -3.64 13.86 1.69
N ASP A 10 -2.48 14.39 2.06
CA ASP A 10 -2.35 15.58 2.93
C ASP A 10 -2.91 16.86 2.29
N GLU A 11 -3.06 16.86 0.95
CA GLU A 11 -3.68 17.97 0.21
C GLU A 11 -5.19 18.06 0.42
N GLN A 12 -5.81 17.00 0.96
CA GLN A 12 -7.26 16.95 1.20
C GLN A 12 -7.61 17.70 2.47
N ALA A 13 -8.07 18.95 2.34
CA ALA A 13 -8.50 19.74 3.46
C ALA A 13 -9.94 19.43 3.89
N GLY A 14 -10.19 19.40 5.19
CA GLY A 14 -11.53 19.29 5.78
C GLY A 14 -12.04 17.88 6.03
N TYR A 15 -11.46 16.84 5.42
CA TYR A 15 -11.80 15.45 5.69
C TYR A 15 -10.65 14.49 5.35
N PHE A 16 -10.76 13.26 5.80
CA PHE A 16 -9.88 12.18 5.40
C PHE A 16 -10.67 10.90 5.21
N ASP A 17 -10.22 10.04 4.30
CA ASP A 17 -10.83 8.77 3.98
C ASP A 17 -10.05 7.63 4.61
N LEU A 18 -10.78 6.70 5.25
CA LEU A 18 -10.24 5.46 5.79
C LEU A 18 -10.80 4.25 5.02
N LEU A 19 -9.92 3.39 4.56
CA LEU A 19 -10.29 2.08 4.05
C LEU A 19 -10.23 1.06 5.18
N ILE A 20 -11.37 0.46 5.50
CA ILE A 20 -11.51 -0.43 6.65
C ILE A 20 -12.04 -1.80 6.21
N LYS A 21 -11.25 -2.85 6.39
CA LYS A 21 -11.73 -4.23 6.26
C LYS A 21 -12.44 -4.63 7.56
N SER A 22 -13.73 -4.91 7.47
CA SER A 22 -14.51 -5.39 8.62
C SER A 22 -14.29 -6.89 8.82
N TYR A 23 -14.00 -7.27 10.06
CA TYR A 23 -13.84 -8.67 10.45
C TYR A 23 -14.98 -9.07 11.39
N PRO A 24 -15.63 -10.25 11.21
CA PRO A 24 -16.74 -10.70 12.05
C PRO A 24 -16.43 -10.72 13.55
N THR A 25 -15.18 -11.03 13.91
CA THR A 25 -14.68 -11.06 15.29
C THR A 25 -13.97 -9.77 15.72
N GLY A 26 -13.86 -8.78 14.83
CA GLY A 26 -13.14 -7.53 15.08
C GLY A 26 -14.01 -6.51 15.82
N ASN A 27 -13.66 -6.14 17.05
CA ASN A 27 -14.44 -5.16 17.83
C ASN A 27 -14.44 -3.77 17.17
N ILE A 28 -13.29 -3.22 16.79
CA ILE A 28 -13.19 -1.87 16.24
C ILE A 28 -13.66 -1.82 14.79
N SER A 29 -13.20 -2.75 13.94
CA SER A 29 -13.60 -2.77 12.53
C SER A 29 -15.11 -3.01 12.35
N LYS A 30 -15.71 -3.87 13.18
CA LYS A 30 -17.16 -4.08 13.20
C LYS A 30 -17.93 -2.83 13.64
N HIS A 31 -17.44 -2.16 14.68
CA HIS A 31 -18.04 -0.89 15.12
C HIS A 31 -17.97 0.16 14.02
N LEU A 32 -16.81 0.35 13.38
CA LEU A 32 -16.64 1.31 12.30
C LEU A 32 -17.53 0.99 11.08
N ALA A 33 -17.73 -0.29 10.77
CA ALA A 33 -18.66 -0.71 9.72
C ALA A 33 -20.15 -0.43 10.04
N SER A 34 -20.50 -0.22 11.31
CA SER A 34 -21.87 0.09 11.75
C SER A 34 -22.15 1.58 11.95
N VAL A 35 -21.14 2.44 11.78
CA VAL A 35 -21.29 3.90 11.91
C VAL A 35 -22.06 4.46 10.71
N ASN A 36 -23.13 5.19 11.00
CA ASN A 36 -23.95 5.87 10.00
C ASN A 36 -23.48 7.32 9.79
N VAL A 37 -23.86 7.90 8.65
CA VAL A 37 -23.63 9.31 8.36
C VAL A 37 -24.22 10.19 9.47
N GLY A 38 -23.45 11.16 9.94
CA GLY A 38 -23.81 12.04 11.04
C GLY A 38 -23.42 11.55 12.44
N GLN A 39 -23.02 10.29 12.58
CA GLN A 39 -22.46 9.78 13.83
C GLN A 39 -20.97 10.14 13.96
N THR A 40 -20.47 10.22 15.18
CA THR A 40 -19.10 10.62 15.49
C THR A 40 -18.30 9.49 16.10
N ILE A 41 -17.00 9.48 15.80
CA ILE A 41 -16.01 8.60 16.41
C ILE A 41 -14.88 9.42 17.02
N ARG A 42 -14.21 8.90 18.04
CA ARG A 42 -13.03 9.55 18.61
C ARG A 42 -11.78 9.10 17.86
N VAL A 43 -11.05 10.05 17.31
CA VAL A 43 -9.78 9.83 16.61
C VAL A 43 -8.66 10.53 17.37
N ARG A 44 -7.48 9.88 17.44
CA ARG A 44 -6.26 10.47 17.96
C ARG A 44 -5.18 10.37 16.90
N GLY A 45 -4.66 11.50 16.47
CA GLY A 45 -3.60 11.56 15.46
C GLY A 45 -3.17 12.99 15.16
N PRO A 46 -2.32 13.18 14.14
CA PRO A 46 -1.63 12.09 13.41
C PRO A 46 -0.60 11.39 14.27
N LYS A 47 -0.39 10.09 14.02
CA LYS A 47 0.68 9.30 14.62
C LYS A 47 1.38 8.49 13.54
N GLY A 48 2.68 8.58 13.46
CA GLY A 48 3.49 7.82 12.52
C GLY A 48 4.97 7.93 12.91
N ALA A 49 5.75 6.92 12.53
CA ALA A 49 7.19 6.89 12.75
C ALA A 49 8.00 7.10 11.46
N PHE A 50 7.35 7.02 10.30
CA PHE A 50 7.99 7.17 9.01
C PHE A 50 7.61 8.51 8.36
N THR A 51 8.63 9.27 7.99
CA THR A 51 8.47 10.51 7.21
C THR A 51 9.18 10.33 5.87
N TYR A 52 8.40 10.40 4.79
CA TYR A 52 8.96 10.40 3.45
C TYR A 52 9.47 11.79 3.08
N THR A 53 10.66 11.84 2.48
CA THR A 53 11.18 13.04 1.81
C THR A 53 11.57 12.70 0.37
N PRO A 54 11.30 13.59 -0.61
CA PRO A 54 11.63 13.32 -2.02
C PRO A 54 13.10 12.93 -2.22
N ASN A 55 13.32 11.88 -3.01
CA ASN A 55 14.65 11.35 -3.32
C ASN A 55 15.47 10.85 -2.10
N MET A 56 14.83 10.58 -0.94
CA MET A 56 15.55 10.05 0.23
C MET A 56 16.23 8.71 -0.06
N VAL A 57 15.69 7.95 -0.98
CA VAL A 57 16.28 6.73 -1.54
C VAL A 57 16.05 6.69 -3.03
N ARG A 58 16.92 6.02 -3.77
CA ARG A 58 16.72 5.80 -5.21
C ARG A 58 15.57 4.83 -5.48
N HIS A 59 15.41 3.84 -4.59
CA HIS A 59 14.50 2.74 -4.77
C HIS A 59 13.87 2.29 -3.46
N PHE A 60 12.54 2.14 -3.46
CA PHE A 60 11.78 1.53 -2.37
C PHE A 60 11.28 0.14 -2.76
N GLY A 61 11.66 -0.90 -1.99
CA GLY A 61 10.95 -2.16 -1.95
C GLY A 61 9.87 -2.11 -0.87
N MET A 62 8.63 -2.36 -1.23
CA MET A 62 7.48 -2.38 -0.31
C MET A 62 6.84 -3.76 -0.28
N ILE A 63 6.47 -4.24 0.91
CA ILE A 63 5.75 -5.50 1.09
C ILE A 63 4.51 -5.22 1.93
N ALA A 64 3.35 -5.48 1.35
CA ALA A 64 2.06 -5.30 2.01
C ALA A 64 1.23 -6.58 2.02
N GLY A 65 0.49 -6.83 3.09
CA GLY A 65 -0.52 -7.89 3.19
C GLY A 65 -1.87 -7.31 3.56
N GLY A 66 -2.92 -7.62 2.78
CA GLY A 66 -4.28 -7.17 3.05
C GLY A 66 -4.39 -5.67 3.32
N THR A 67 -4.85 -5.28 4.50
CA THR A 67 -5.02 -3.86 4.89
C THR A 67 -3.71 -3.10 5.09
N GLY A 68 -2.55 -3.77 5.14
CA GLY A 68 -1.23 -3.14 5.17
C GLY A 68 -0.89 -2.35 3.91
N ILE A 69 -1.75 -2.39 2.88
CA ILE A 69 -1.61 -1.56 1.68
C ILE A 69 -1.76 -0.05 1.97
N THR A 70 -2.56 0.33 2.96
CA THR A 70 -2.90 1.75 3.17
C THR A 70 -1.69 2.64 3.48
N PRO A 71 -0.73 2.29 4.37
CA PRO A 71 0.47 3.09 4.56
C PRO A 71 1.40 3.07 3.34
N MET A 72 1.47 1.95 2.60
CA MET A 72 2.27 1.90 1.37
C MET A 72 1.70 2.84 0.31
N LEU A 73 0.38 2.85 0.13
CA LEU A 73 -0.30 3.74 -0.80
C LEU A 73 -0.03 5.22 -0.51
N GLN A 74 0.03 5.62 0.77
CA GLN A 74 0.39 6.99 1.14
C GLN A 74 1.77 7.38 0.63
N VAL A 75 2.76 6.52 0.81
CA VAL A 75 4.12 6.79 0.34
C VAL A 75 4.17 6.78 -1.19
N VAL A 76 3.52 5.83 -1.86
CA VAL A 76 3.43 5.78 -3.33
C VAL A 76 2.80 7.05 -3.88
N LYS A 77 1.66 7.49 -3.34
CA LYS A 77 1.01 8.73 -3.75
C LYS A 77 1.90 9.96 -3.52
N ALA A 78 2.63 10.03 -2.41
CA ALA A 78 3.56 11.11 -2.13
C ALA A 78 4.69 11.17 -3.17
N ILE A 79 5.28 10.02 -3.53
CA ILE A 79 6.32 9.89 -4.55
C ILE A 79 5.79 10.37 -5.91
N ILE A 80 4.63 9.83 -6.35
CA ILE A 80 4.06 10.17 -7.66
C ILE A 80 3.72 11.67 -7.74
N ARG A 81 3.14 12.25 -6.70
CA ARG A 81 2.92 13.70 -6.63
C ARG A 81 4.23 14.50 -6.73
N GLY A 82 5.29 13.99 -6.10
CA GLY A 82 6.62 14.58 -6.12
C GLY A 82 7.31 14.57 -7.49
N ARG A 83 6.83 13.76 -8.46
CA ARG A 83 7.42 13.68 -9.81
C ARG A 83 7.58 15.04 -10.48
N LYS A 84 6.55 15.88 -10.39
CA LYS A 84 6.58 17.24 -10.96
C LYS A 84 7.63 18.14 -10.30
N ALA A 85 7.99 17.87 -9.06
CA ALA A 85 9.02 18.56 -8.30
C ALA A 85 10.40 17.88 -8.38
N GLY A 86 10.57 16.88 -9.24
CA GLY A 86 11.84 16.21 -9.48
C GLY A 86 12.11 14.99 -8.58
N ASP A 87 11.09 14.43 -7.96
CA ASP A 87 11.23 13.14 -7.27
C ASP A 87 11.43 12.01 -8.28
N ARG A 88 12.52 11.27 -8.16
CA ARG A 88 12.91 10.17 -9.05
C ARG A 88 12.91 8.81 -8.35
N THR A 89 12.37 8.74 -7.14
CA THR A 89 12.31 7.50 -6.36
C THR A 89 11.47 6.45 -7.10
N GLU A 90 12.04 5.29 -7.37
CA GLU A 90 11.33 4.14 -7.92
C GLU A 90 10.72 3.30 -6.80
N VAL A 91 9.61 2.61 -7.08
CA VAL A 91 8.91 1.76 -6.11
C VAL A 91 8.52 0.43 -6.72
N ASP A 92 8.86 -0.66 -6.02
CA ASP A 92 8.30 -1.98 -6.25
C ASP A 92 7.49 -2.41 -5.03
N LEU A 93 6.23 -2.68 -5.27
CA LEU A 93 5.28 -3.16 -4.26
C LEU A 93 4.95 -4.63 -4.50
N ILE A 94 5.27 -5.49 -3.53
CA ILE A 94 4.72 -6.85 -3.45
C ILE A 94 3.47 -6.78 -2.58
N PHE A 95 2.30 -7.11 -3.16
CA PHE A 95 1.04 -7.05 -2.45
C PHE A 95 0.38 -8.42 -2.34
N ALA A 96 0.46 -9.01 -1.13
CA ALA A 96 -0.04 -10.34 -0.83
C ALA A 96 -1.47 -10.31 -0.29
N ASN A 97 -2.31 -11.22 -0.80
CA ASN A 97 -3.71 -11.40 -0.38
C ASN A 97 -4.10 -12.88 -0.43
N VAL A 98 -5.22 -13.25 0.18
CA VAL A 98 -5.70 -14.65 0.15
C VAL A 98 -6.28 -14.97 -1.22
N THR A 99 -7.25 -14.21 -1.67
CA THR A 99 -7.93 -14.38 -2.96
C THR A 99 -7.85 -13.11 -3.81
N LYS A 100 -8.22 -13.20 -5.08
CA LYS A 100 -8.28 -12.05 -5.98
C LYS A 100 -9.27 -10.98 -5.49
N GLN A 101 -10.36 -11.39 -4.88
CA GLN A 101 -11.39 -10.49 -4.34
C GLN A 101 -10.93 -9.73 -3.08
N ASP A 102 -9.91 -10.26 -2.39
CA ASP A 102 -9.32 -9.61 -1.23
C ASP A 102 -8.34 -8.48 -1.58
N ILE A 103 -7.97 -8.32 -2.84
CA ILE A 103 -7.04 -7.27 -3.28
C ILE A 103 -7.75 -5.91 -3.19
N LEU A 104 -7.47 -5.20 -2.10
CA LEU A 104 -7.98 -3.86 -1.89
C LEU A 104 -7.36 -2.86 -2.86
N LEU A 105 -8.14 -1.91 -3.37
CA LEU A 105 -7.68 -0.81 -4.24
C LEU A 105 -6.93 -1.30 -5.49
N LYS A 106 -7.28 -2.48 -6.02
CA LYS A 106 -6.58 -3.06 -7.17
C LYS A 106 -6.60 -2.14 -8.38
N GLU A 107 -7.77 -1.60 -8.71
CA GLU A 107 -7.95 -0.71 -9.87
C GLU A 107 -7.15 0.58 -9.71
N ASP A 108 -7.12 1.17 -8.51
CA ASP A 108 -6.32 2.36 -8.21
C ASP A 108 -4.82 2.08 -8.36
N LEU A 109 -4.34 0.95 -7.83
CA LEU A 109 -2.94 0.55 -7.93
C LEU A 109 -2.52 0.26 -9.38
N ASP A 110 -3.37 -0.41 -10.14
CA ASP A 110 -3.13 -0.70 -11.55
C ASP A 110 -3.09 0.60 -12.38
N THR A 111 -3.98 1.55 -12.09
CA THR A 111 -4.00 2.87 -12.73
C THR A 111 -2.71 3.63 -12.42
N LEU A 112 -2.32 3.69 -11.16
CA LEU A 112 -1.07 4.35 -10.76
C LEU A 112 0.17 3.71 -11.43
N ALA A 113 0.21 2.38 -11.54
CA ALA A 113 1.30 1.67 -12.22
C ALA A 113 1.30 1.88 -13.75
N ALA A 114 0.14 2.10 -14.35
CA ALA A 114 0.04 2.42 -15.77
C ALA A 114 0.49 3.86 -16.08
N GLU A 115 0.20 4.79 -15.17
CA GLU A 115 0.51 6.22 -15.32
C GLU A 115 1.95 6.56 -14.94
N ASP A 116 2.55 5.88 -13.96
CA ASP A 116 3.91 6.14 -13.48
C ASP A 116 4.83 4.92 -13.68
N LYS A 117 5.75 5.01 -14.65
CA LYS A 117 6.71 3.93 -14.96
C LYS A 117 7.69 3.64 -13.82
N GLY A 118 7.82 4.53 -12.86
CA GLY A 118 8.64 4.35 -11.65
C GLY A 118 7.92 3.58 -10.54
N PHE A 119 6.62 3.28 -10.70
CA PHE A 119 5.86 2.46 -9.78
C PHE A 119 5.46 1.13 -10.41
N ARG A 120 5.77 0.03 -9.73
CA ARG A 120 5.42 -1.34 -10.14
C ARG A 120 4.75 -2.07 -9.00
N VAL A 121 3.71 -2.84 -9.30
CA VAL A 121 2.99 -3.67 -8.32
C VAL A 121 2.99 -5.13 -8.75
N HIS A 122 3.35 -6.01 -7.82
CA HIS A 122 3.39 -7.46 -7.98
C HIS A 122 2.40 -8.10 -7.01
N TYR A 123 1.34 -8.67 -7.54
CA TYR A 123 0.32 -9.33 -6.74
C TYR A 123 0.69 -10.78 -6.45
N VAL A 124 0.52 -11.19 -5.19
CA VAL A 124 0.72 -12.58 -4.72
C VAL A 124 -0.56 -13.07 -4.07
N LEU A 125 -1.05 -14.27 -4.44
CA LEU A 125 -2.26 -14.86 -3.89
C LEU A 125 -1.98 -16.22 -3.27
N ASP A 126 -2.49 -16.44 -2.06
CA ASP A 126 -2.47 -17.75 -1.40
C ASP A 126 -3.39 -18.77 -2.13
N LYS A 127 -4.56 -18.31 -2.55
CA LYS A 127 -5.58 -19.08 -3.28
C LYS A 127 -5.94 -18.40 -4.61
N PRO A 128 -5.08 -18.55 -5.63
CA PRO A 128 -5.32 -17.91 -6.91
C PRO A 128 -6.47 -18.58 -7.67
N PRO A 129 -7.22 -17.82 -8.49
CA PRO A 129 -8.16 -18.40 -9.43
C PRO A 129 -7.43 -19.05 -10.61
N GLU A 130 -8.14 -19.87 -11.39
CA GLU A 130 -7.64 -20.40 -12.66
C GLU A 130 -7.19 -19.27 -13.60
N GLY A 131 -6.08 -19.46 -14.30
CA GLY A 131 -5.50 -18.46 -15.20
C GLY A 131 -4.76 -17.31 -14.49
N TRP A 132 -4.49 -17.41 -13.19
CA TRP A 132 -3.70 -16.41 -12.48
C TRP A 132 -2.23 -16.39 -12.96
N THR A 133 -1.71 -15.20 -13.27
CA THR A 133 -0.34 -15.01 -13.80
C THR A 133 0.61 -14.37 -12.79
N GLY A 134 0.12 -13.95 -11.62
CA GLY A 134 0.93 -13.36 -10.53
C GLY A 134 1.59 -14.41 -9.63
N GLY A 135 2.20 -13.96 -8.55
CA GLY A 135 2.81 -14.82 -7.54
C GLY A 135 1.78 -15.70 -6.82
N VAL A 136 2.19 -16.88 -6.36
CA VAL A 136 1.35 -17.86 -5.67
C VAL A 136 1.93 -18.20 -4.31
N GLY A 137 1.08 -18.34 -3.31
CA GLY A 137 1.42 -18.70 -1.94
C GLY A 137 1.85 -17.50 -1.09
N TYR A 138 2.78 -17.72 -0.17
CA TYR A 138 3.34 -16.67 0.67
C TYR A 138 4.50 -15.96 -0.01
N VAL A 139 4.75 -14.70 0.38
CA VAL A 139 5.91 -13.95 -0.11
C VAL A 139 7.19 -14.64 0.31
N THR A 140 8.04 -14.99 -0.67
CA THR A 140 9.33 -15.66 -0.46
C THR A 140 10.50 -14.71 -0.68
N ALA A 141 11.68 -15.09 -0.18
CA ALA A 141 12.93 -14.36 -0.43
C ALA A 141 13.23 -14.26 -1.94
N ASP A 142 12.93 -15.32 -2.71
CA ASP A 142 13.12 -15.34 -4.17
C ASP A 142 12.23 -14.31 -4.86
N MET A 143 10.96 -14.19 -4.46
CA MET A 143 10.06 -13.15 -4.99
C MET A 143 10.60 -11.75 -4.72
N ILE A 144 11.16 -11.51 -3.54
CA ILE A 144 11.77 -10.23 -3.19
C ILE A 144 13.02 -9.99 -4.05
N THR A 145 13.84 -11.01 -4.22
CA THR A 145 15.09 -10.92 -5.01
C THR A 145 14.77 -10.69 -6.49
N VAL A 146 13.80 -11.40 -7.05
CA VAL A 146 13.38 -11.21 -8.44
C VAL A 146 12.81 -9.80 -8.64
N SER A 147 11.95 -9.33 -7.75
CA SER A 147 11.46 -7.94 -7.78
C SER A 147 12.62 -6.94 -7.67
N ALA A 148 13.63 -7.21 -6.84
CA ALA A 148 14.82 -6.37 -6.72
C ALA A 148 15.77 -6.49 -7.93
N THR A 149 15.83 -7.63 -8.61
CA THR A 149 16.71 -7.88 -9.78
C THR A 149 16.21 -7.16 -11.03
N PHE A 150 14.90 -7.00 -11.21
CA PHE A 150 14.36 -6.14 -12.26
C PHE A 150 14.84 -4.68 -12.12
N LEU A 151 15.42 -4.33 -10.99
CA LEU A 151 15.76 -2.99 -10.58
C LEU A 151 17.20 -2.57 -10.88
N ASN A 152 18.05 -3.43 -11.45
CA ASN A 152 19.49 -3.11 -11.62
C ASN A 152 20.10 -2.43 -10.37
N CYS A 153 19.62 -2.82 -9.16
CA CYS A 153 19.99 -2.16 -7.92
C CYS A 153 21.27 -2.79 -7.36
N THR A 154 22.42 -2.23 -7.73
CA THR A 154 23.74 -2.58 -7.16
C THR A 154 23.98 -1.98 -5.77
N ARG A 155 23.04 -1.24 -5.19
CA ARG A 155 23.13 -0.64 -3.85
C ARG A 155 21.88 -1.00 -3.03
N GLN A 156 22.07 -1.21 -1.73
CA GLN A 156 21.04 -1.65 -0.78
C GLN A 156 19.71 -0.88 -0.93
N PRO A 157 18.60 -1.56 -1.28
CA PRO A 157 17.29 -0.92 -1.30
C PRO A 157 16.78 -0.71 0.13
N ALA A 158 16.06 0.38 0.37
CA ALA A 158 15.26 0.50 1.59
C ALA A 158 14.02 -0.39 1.47
N ILE A 159 13.80 -1.28 2.43
CA ILE A 159 12.64 -2.19 2.46
C ILE A 159 11.67 -1.72 3.54
N MET A 160 10.44 -1.43 3.14
CA MET A 160 9.34 -1.10 4.02
C MET A 160 8.35 -2.29 4.09
N ARG A 161 8.00 -2.72 5.32
CA ARG A 161 7.10 -3.86 5.58
C ARG A 161 5.93 -3.41 6.45
N CYS A 162 4.73 -3.86 6.10
CA CYS A 162 3.50 -3.77 6.91
C CYS A 162 2.71 -5.06 6.88
#